data_6a11693e24aba5c53383882fe079baa3
#
_entry.id   6a11693e24aba5c53383882fe079baa3
#
_cell.length_a   1.000
_cell.length_b   1.000
_cell.length_c   1.000
_cell.angle_alpha   90.00
_cell.angle_beta   90.00
_cell.angle_gamma   90.00
#
_symmetry.space_group_name_H-M   'P 1'
#
loop_
_entity.id
_entity.type
_entity.pdbx_description
1 polymer ?
#
loop_
_entity_poly.entity_id
_entity_poly.type
_entity_poly.pdbx_seq_one_letter_code
_entity_poly.pdbx_strand_id
1 'polypeptide(L)'
;MINYSIIDKYIDRLIDDTTPDKPIWNIENIKHGKAPGWNYIDGCMMTSLYTIYKQTDKKKYIDFIDKFVDYYVFDDGSIRGYALDTYNVDNLNEGRVLFDLYRETGKEKYKKAIDLLYSQVQGQPRTPIGNFWHKKIYPEQVWLDGLYMAQVFYTRYEAEFNGGKNFDDIARQFQNVYDNMYDKQKRLYYHGWDYSKKAFWCNEKGLSKSFWLRSVGWYTVGLVDTIGYMPDSAKEQKAKLVAIFKDTIEGLEQYIDKDKKMFWQVVDQGERRGNYLETSGSAMIAYAMMKGARLGVVDKRYAKVGEEVFNGICKQYLTESDGKLNLGGICLMAGLGPETNRKRDGSFEYYISEPIVENDAKGTGPFVMAYTEIKQL
;
A
#
# COMPACT_ATOMS: atom_id res chain seq x y z
N MET A 1 -11.24 12.30 -24.02
CA MET A 1 -10.00 11.59 -23.59
C MET A 1 -9.31 12.42 -22.54
N ILE A 2 -8.81 11.78 -21.50
CA ILE A 2 -8.03 12.47 -20.44
C ILE A 2 -6.67 12.82 -21.02
N ASN A 3 -6.26 14.08 -20.83
CA ASN A 3 -4.89 14.50 -21.20
C ASN A 3 -3.93 14.06 -20.12
N TYR A 4 -3.31 12.91 -20.28
CA TYR A 4 -2.39 12.34 -19.28
C TYR A 4 -1.13 13.20 -19.03
N SER A 5 -0.77 14.12 -19.95
CA SER A 5 0.41 14.99 -19.74
C SER A 5 0.25 15.95 -18.55
N ILE A 6 -0.98 16.21 -18.11
CA ILE A 6 -1.22 17.03 -16.91
C ILE A 6 -0.77 16.31 -15.63
N ILE A 7 -0.80 14.96 -15.63
CA ILE A 7 -0.38 14.16 -14.48
C ILE A 7 1.14 14.28 -14.28
N ASP A 8 1.93 14.31 -15.36
CA ASP A 8 3.37 14.53 -15.26
C ASP A 8 3.66 15.90 -14.56
N LYS A 9 2.92 16.96 -14.94
CA LYS A 9 3.04 18.28 -14.29
C LYS A 9 2.63 18.26 -12.81
N TYR A 10 1.60 17.49 -12.49
CA TYR A 10 1.16 17.29 -11.10
C TYR A 10 2.25 16.64 -10.24
N ILE A 11 2.88 15.58 -10.76
CA ILE A 11 3.96 14.88 -10.08
C ILE A 11 5.19 15.77 -9.92
N ASP A 12 5.57 16.48 -11.00
CA ASP A 12 6.71 17.41 -10.98
C ASP A 12 6.52 18.50 -9.90
N ARG A 13 5.33 19.10 -9.81
CA ARG A 13 5.02 20.06 -8.74
C ARG A 13 5.16 19.47 -7.34
N LEU A 14 4.65 18.25 -7.11
CA LEU A 14 4.77 17.61 -5.80
C LEU A 14 6.23 17.40 -5.40
N ILE A 15 7.10 17.08 -6.36
CA ILE A 15 8.54 16.94 -6.13
C ILE A 15 9.17 18.30 -5.84
N ASP A 16 8.88 19.30 -6.68
CA ASP A 16 9.48 20.64 -6.58
C ASP A 16 9.11 21.34 -5.26
N ASP A 17 7.89 21.11 -4.76
CA ASP A 17 7.39 21.72 -3.52
C ASP A 17 7.77 20.90 -2.25
N THR A 18 8.45 19.75 -2.38
CA THR A 18 8.77 18.84 -1.26
C THR A 18 10.25 18.89 -0.90
N THR A 19 10.52 18.92 0.42
CA THR A 19 11.83 18.60 0.99
C THR A 19 11.69 17.47 2.03
N PRO A 20 12.78 16.73 2.36
CA PRO A 20 12.69 15.62 3.32
C PRO A 20 12.19 16.03 4.70
N ASP A 21 12.47 17.25 5.13
CA ASP A 21 12.02 17.83 6.38
C ASP A 21 10.63 18.50 6.28
N LYS A 22 10.06 18.61 5.08
CA LYS A 22 8.75 19.19 4.83
C LYS A 22 8.07 18.53 3.62
N PRO A 23 7.70 17.25 3.70
CA PRO A 23 7.00 16.57 2.60
C PRO A 23 5.56 17.07 2.52
N ILE A 24 5.20 17.76 1.41
CA ILE A 24 3.87 18.38 1.26
C ILE A 24 2.74 17.36 1.09
N TRP A 25 3.05 16.15 0.73
CA TRP A 25 2.09 15.05 0.58
C TRP A 25 1.80 14.26 1.86
N ASN A 26 2.51 14.53 2.96
CA ASN A 26 2.23 13.91 4.25
C ASN A 26 1.19 14.74 5.01
N ILE A 27 -0.03 14.75 4.47
CA ILE A 27 -1.13 15.57 4.97
C ILE A 27 -1.49 15.17 6.42
N GLU A 28 -1.30 13.91 6.79
CA GLU A 28 -1.53 13.45 8.15
C GLU A 28 -0.61 14.14 9.15
N ASN A 29 0.70 14.19 8.88
CA ASN A 29 1.65 14.87 9.75
C ASN A 29 1.40 16.39 9.78
N ILE A 30 1.13 16.99 8.61
CA ILE A 30 0.83 18.42 8.50
C ILE A 30 -0.39 18.79 9.35
N LYS A 31 -1.49 18.04 9.24
CA LYS A 31 -2.73 18.31 10.01
C LYS A 31 -2.56 18.11 11.51
N HIS A 32 -1.69 17.20 11.93
CA HIS A 32 -1.46 16.91 13.35
C HIS A 32 -0.25 17.66 13.93
N GLY A 33 0.42 18.52 13.15
CA GLY A 33 1.60 19.25 13.59
C GLY A 33 2.77 18.34 13.99
N LYS A 34 2.87 17.16 13.39
CA LYS A 34 3.93 16.19 13.67
C LYS A 34 5.15 16.46 12.79
N ALA A 35 6.34 16.29 13.38
CA ALA A 35 7.58 16.33 12.61
C ALA A 35 7.64 15.16 11.61
N PRO A 36 8.28 15.36 10.43
CA PRO A 36 8.57 14.27 9.50
C PRO A 36 9.48 13.22 10.15
N GLY A 37 9.33 11.99 9.71
CA GLY A 37 10.15 10.87 10.18
C GLY A 37 10.03 9.71 9.21
N TRP A 38 10.82 8.67 9.40
CA TRP A 38 10.71 7.43 8.65
C TRP A 38 9.31 6.82 8.77
N ASN A 39 8.57 6.73 7.66
CA ASN A 39 7.19 6.25 7.67
C ASN A 39 6.74 5.76 6.28
N TYR A 40 5.71 4.90 6.26
CA TYR A 40 5.17 4.31 5.05
C TYR A 40 4.52 5.33 4.08
N ILE A 41 4.09 6.48 4.57
CA ILE A 41 3.39 7.49 3.75
C ILE A 41 4.37 8.03 2.70
N ASP A 42 5.57 8.41 3.15
CA ASP A 42 6.64 8.87 2.26
C ASP A 42 7.14 7.70 1.38
N GLY A 43 7.21 6.48 1.92
CA GLY A 43 7.53 5.27 1.18
C GLY A 43 6.62 5.00 -0.02
N CYS A 44 5.33 5.35 0.08
CA CYS A 44 4.41 5.25 -1.05
C CYS A 44 4.83 6.14 -2.21
N MET A 45 5.28 7.36 -1.92
CA MET A 45 5.75 8.31 -2.95
C MET A 45 7.11 7.86 -3.51
N MET A 46 8.07 7.50 -2.66
CA MET A 46 9.40 7.06 -3.14
C MET A 46 9.30 5.86 -4.07
N THR A 47 8.49 4.86 -3.71
CA THR A 47 8.24 3.68 -4.57
C THR A 47 7.60 4.09 -5.90
N SER A 48 6.60 4.96 -5.89
CA SER A 48 5.91 5.39 -7.11
C SER A 48 6.79 6.25 -8.03
N LEU A 49 7.60 7.14 -7.47
CA LEU A 49 8.55 7.94 -8.23
C LEU A 49 9.64 7.09 -8.87
N TYR A 50 10.06 6.00 -8.21
CA TYR A 50 10.99 5.06 -8.81
C TYR A 50 10.37 4.35 -10.03
N THR A 51 9.08 4.00 -10.01
CA THR A 51 8.43 3.42 -11.18
C THR A 51 8.40 4.38 -12.37
N ILE A 52 8.21 5.69 -12.13
CA ILE A 52 8.31 6.70 -13.20
C ILE A 52 9.75 6.82 -13.71
N TYR A 53 10.74 6.83 -12.83
CA TYR A 53 12.15 6.83 -13.25
C TYR A 53 12.44 5.66 -14.19
N LYS A 54 12.03 4.47 -13.84
CA LYS A 54 12.25 3.26 -14.68
C LYS A 54 11.59 3.32 -16.06
N GLN A 55 10.52 4.12 -16.21
CA GLN A 55 9.85 4.28 -17.51
C GLN A 55 10.39 5.42 -18.34
N THR A 56 10.88 6.48 -17.70
CA THR A 56 11.21 7.73 -18.38
C THR A 56 12.70 8.00 -18.49
N ASP A 57 13.50 7.28 -17.70
CA ASP A 57 14.95 7.49 -17.50
C ASP A 57 15.32 8.94 -17.13
N LYS A 58 14.35 9.70 -16.60
CA LYS A 58 14.57 11.08 -16.17
C LYS A 58 15.26 11.11 -14.82
N LYS A 59 16.54 11.44 -14.78
CA LYS A 59 17.39 11.46 -13.59
C LYS A 59 16.80 12.28 -12.43
N LYS A 60 16.04 13.33 -12.70
CA LYS A 60 15.42 14.14 -11.65
C LYS A 60 14.64 13.33 -10.61
N TYR A 61 14.02 12.20 -11.01
CA TYR A 61 13.24 11.37 -10.10
C TYR A 61 14.16 10.57 -9.18
N ILE A 62 15.18 9.91 -9.72
CA ILE A 62 16.12 9.13 -8.88
C ILE A 62 16.99 10.04 -7.99
N ASP A 63 17.41 11.20 -8.51
CA ASP A 63 18.16 12.20 -7.73
C ASP A 63 17.32 12.76 -6.59
N PHE A 64 16.02 12.97 -6.81
CA PHE A 64 15.10 13.38 -5.75
C PHE A 64 14.93 12.29 -4.69
N ILE A 65 14.68 11.03 -5.13
CA ILE A 65 14.53 9.89 -4.21
C ILE A 65 15.79 9.70 -3.38
N ASP A 66 16.98 9.72 -4.02
CA ASP A 66 18.26 9.58 -3.33
C ASP A 66 18.46 10.68 -2.29
N LYS A 67 18.23 11.94 -2.65
CA LYS A 67 18.31 13.09 -1.73
C LYS A 67 17.32 12.98 -0.56
N PHE A 68 16.10 12.54 -0.84
CA PHE A 68 15.05 12.39 0.19
C PHE A 68 15.42 11.30 1.19
N VAL A 69 15.82 10.14 0.72
CA VAL A 69 16.16 8.99 1.56
C VAL A 69 17.51 9.18 2.26
N ASP A 70 18.47 9.84 1.61
CA ASP A 70 19.79 10.17 2.18
C ASP A 70 19.69 11.00 3.48
N TYR A 71 18.66 11.85 3.57
CA TYR A 71 18.36 12.61 4.79
C TYR A 71 18.01 11.73 5.99
N TYR A 72 17.40 10.57 5.75
CA TYR A 72 16.98 9.65 6.80
C TYR A 72 18.01 8.56 7.11
N VAL A 73 18.83 8.14 6.14
CA VAL A 73 19.75 7.02 6.27
C VAL A 73 21.16 7.50 6.49
N PHE A 74 21.75 7.20 7.65
CA PHE A 74 23.12 7.56 7.99
C PHE A 74 24.14 6.57 7.42
N ASP A 75 25.44 6.94 7.40
CA ASP A 75 26.51 6.14 6.77
C ASP A 75 26.73 4.77 7.45
N ASP A 76 26.35 4.64 8.71
CA ASP A 76 26.38 3.38 9.45
C ASP A 76 25.16 2.48 9.16
N GLY A 77 24.19 2.96 8.37
CA GLY A 77 22.94 2.28 8.06
C GLY A 77 21.81 2.51 9.06
N SER A 78 22.05 3.28 10.13
CA SER A 78 20.97 3.66 11.04
C SER A 78 20.00 4.61 10.34
N ILE A 79 18.73 4.62 10.81
CA ILE A 79 17.65 5.34 10.17
C ILE A 79 17.04 6.35 11.16
N ARG A 80 17.00 7.61 10.76
CA ARG A 80 16.43 8.70 11.56
C ARG A 80 14.96 8.44 11.90
N GLY A 81 14.65 8.41 13.20
CA GLY A 81 13.28 8.20 13.68
C GLY A 81 12.77 6.76 13.61
N TYR A 82 13.59 5.81 13.20
CA TYR A 82 13.27 4.38 13.24
C TYR A 82 13.74 3.76 14.56
N ALA A 83 12.89 2.92 15.14
CA ALA A 83 13.20 2.13 16.33
C ALA A 83 12.74 0.68 16.12
N LEU A 84 13.69 -0.25 16.05
CA LEU A 84 13.44 -1.66 15.78
C LEU A 84 12.50 -2.30 16.79
N ASP A 85 12.65 -1.98 18.07
CA ASP A 85 11.89 -2.56 19.19
C ASP A 85 10.41 -2.20 19.20
N THR A 86 9.98 -1.25 18.35
CA THR A 86 8.56 -0.94 18.11
C THR A 86 7.86 -2.04 17.32
N TYR A 87 8.62 -2.83 16.58
CA TYR A 87 8.12 -3.87 15.68
C TYR A 87 6.87 -3.43 14.93
N ASN A 88 6.96 -2.26 14.30
CA ASN A 88 5.90 -1.68 13.48
C ASN A 88 6.16 -2.02 12.01
N VAL A 89 5.33 -2.87 11.40
CA VAL A 89 5.52 -3.29 10.01
C VAL A 89 5.38 -2.13 9.01
N ASP A 90 4.71 -1.04 9.37
CA ASP A 90 4.60 0.15 8.51
C ASP A 90 5.99 0.72 8.17
N ASN A 91 6.95 0.60 9.07
CA ASN A 91 8.31 1.11 8.87
C ASN A 91 9.08 0.35 7.77
N LEU A 92 8.65 -0.86 7.40
CA LEU A 92 9.30 -1.66 6.36
C LEU A 92 8.95 -1.16 4.95
N ASN A 93 7.80 -0.52 4.79
CA ASN A 93 7.34 -0.07 3.45
C ASN A 93 8.28 0.98 2.83
N GLU A 94 8.73 1.96 3.59
CA GLU A 94 9.67 2.97 3.07
C GLU A 94 11.02 2.33 2.71
N GLY A 95 11.41 1.24 3.38
CA GLY A 95 12.60 0.45 3.07
C GLY A 95 12.59 -0.21 1.70
N ARG A 96 11.43 -0.29 1.03
CA ARG A 96 11.33 -0.91 -0.30
C ARG A 96 12.20 -0.19 -1.35
N VAL A 97 12.29 1.11 -1.29
CA VAL A 97 13.08 1.90 -2.25
C VAL A 97 14.59 1.79 -2.01
N LEU A 98 15.01 1.37 -0.83
CA LEU A 98 16.44 1.18 -0.51
C LEU A 98 17.12 0.17 -1.43
N PHE A 99 16.42 -0.91 -1.81
CA PHE A 99 16.95 -1.90 -2.77
C PHE A 99 17.26 -1.25 -4.13
N ASP A 100 16.36 -0.37 -4.56
CA ASP A 100 16.51 0.33 -5.83
C ASP A 100 17.63 1.36 -5.75
N LEU A 101 17.70 2.14 -4.68
CA LEU A 101 18.78 3.09 -4.44
C LEU A 101 20.15 2.40 -4.31
N TYR A 102 20.23 1.27 -3.63
CA TYR A 102 21.47 0.51 -3.53
C TYR A 102 21.94 0.07 -4.93
N ARG A 103 21.03 -0.43 -5.76
CA ARG A 103 21.32 -0.85 -7.14
C ARG A 103 21.77 0.29 -8.05
N GLU A 104 21.10 1.45 -7.94
CA GLU A 104 21.34 2.61 -8.81
C GLU A 104 22.58 3.42 -8.38
N THR A 105 22.89 3.47 -7.08
CA THR A 105 23.93 4.35 -6.54
C THR A 105 25.17 3.62 -5.99
N GLY A 106 25.06 2.35 -5.64
CA GLY A 106 26.11 1.59 -4.97
C GLY A 106 26.45 2.06 -3.54
N LYS A 107 25.62 2.94 -2.92
CA LYS A 107 25.89 3.44 -1.57
C LYS A 107 25.65 2.35 -0.51
N GLU A 108 26.73 1.88 0.12
CA GLU A 108 26.69 0.81 1.14
C GLU A 108 25.77 1.10 2.32
N LYS A 109 25.53 2.34 2.67
CA LYS A 109 24.59 2.71 3.73
C LYS A 109 23.17 2.20 3.47
N TYR A 110 22.71 2.14 2.21
CA TYR A 110 21.40 1.60 1.86
C TYR A 110 21.33 0.09 2.10
N LYS A 111 22.39 -0.65 1.78
CA LYS A 111 22.46 -2.08 2.09
C LYS A 111 22.43 -2.34 3.60
N LYS A 112 23.19 -1.56 4.38
CA LYS A 112 23.17 -1.66 5.86
C LYS A 112 21.76 -1.36 6.42
N ALA A 113 21.08 -0.33 5.88
CA ALA A 113 19.72 0.00 6.29
C ALA A 113 18.71 -1.12 5.91
N ILE A 114 18.85 -1.74 4.72
CA ILE A 114 18.09 -2.92 4.34
C ILE A 114 18.28 -4.04 5.37
N ASP A 115 19.54 -4.33 5.77
CA ASP A 115 19.85 -5.38 6.75
C ASP A 115 19.27 -5.06 8.13
N LEU A 116 19.30 -3.79 8.54
CA LEU A 116 18.65 -3.33 9.78
C LEU A 116 17.14 -3.60 9.75
N LEU A 117 16.45 -3.23 8.66
CA LEU A 117 15.02 -3.47 8.50
C LEU A 117 14.71 -4.98 8.40
N TYR A 118 15.59 -5.76 7.79
CA TYR A 118 15.44 -7.22 7.77
C TYR A 118 15.59 -7.84 9.15
N SER A 119 16.42 -7.29 10.02
CA SER A 119 16.50 -7.70 11.44
C SER A 119 15.15 -7.53 12.15
N GLN A 120 14.40 -6.48 11.81
CA GLN A 120 13.01 -6.37 12.29
C GLN A 120 12.14 -7.52 11.76
N VAL A 121 12.21 -7.86 10.46
CA VAL A 121 11.44 -8.99 9.88
C VAL A 121 11.72 -10.29 10.63
N GLN A 122 12.99 -10.56 10.94
CA GLN A 122 13.41 -11.76 11.68
C GLN A 122 12.84 -11.80 13.11
N GLY A 123 12.81 -10.66 13.80
CA GLY A 123 12.32 -10.53 15.18
C GLY A 123 10.85 -10.16 15.32
N GLN A 124 10.13 -9.92 14.19
CA GLN A 124 8.75 -9.47 14.25
C GLN A 124 7.86 -10.45 15.02
N PRO A 125 7.14 -10.01 16.07
CA PRO A 125 6.20 -10.85 16.78
C PRO A 125 5.16 -11.49 15.84
N ARG A 126 4.77 -12.73 16.15
CA ARG A 126 3.89 -13.53 15.31
C ARG A 126 2.70 -14.09 16.08
N THR A 127 1.60 -14.27 15.39
CA THR A 127 0.49 -15.10 15.86
C THR A 127 0.94 -16.57 15.96
N PRO A 128 0.23 -17.43 16.73
CA PRO A 128 0.54 -18.86 16.79
C PRO A 128 0.58 -19.59 15.45
N ILE A 129 -0.10 -19.09 14.42
CA ILE A 129 -0.09 -19.67 13.07
C ILE A 129 0.93 -19.00 12.13
N GLY A 130 1.72 -18.06 12.65
CA GLY A 130 2.91 -17.52 12.00
C GLY A 130 2.76 -16.18 11.30
N ASN A 131 1.60 -15.54 11.27
CA ASN A 131 1.46 -14.19 10.72
C ASN A 131 2.14 -13.15 11.60
N PHE A 132 2.75 -12.14 11.00
CA PHE A 132 3.25 -10.99 11.72
C PHE A 132 2.13 -10.23 12.43
N TRP A 133 2.38 -9.83 13.69
CA TRP A 133 1.57 -8.78 14.28
C TRP A 133 1.77 -7.49 13.49
N HIS A 134 0.70 -6.74 13.30
CA HIS A 134 0.80 -5.46 12.61
C HIS A 134 1.76 -4.49 13.32
N LYS A 135 1.66 -4.43 14.66
CA LYS A 135 2.58 -3.67 15.54
C LYS A 135 2.69 -4.36 16.88
N LYS A 136 3.82 -4.20 17.57
CA LYS A 136 3.98 -4.71 18.93
C LYS A 136 2.90 -4.24 19.90
N ILE A 137 2.40 -3.01 19.72
CA ILE A 137 1.32 -2.42 20.53
C ILE A 137 -0.07 -3.02 20.23
N TYR A 138 -0.19 -3.83 19.19
CA TYR A 138 -1.41 -4.57 18.81
C TYR A 138 -1.14 -6.08 18.82
N PRO A 139 -1.00 -6.69 20.01
CA PRO A 139 -0.64 -8.11 20.12
C PRO A 139 -1.63 -8.99 19.38
N GLU A 140 -1.11 -9.96 18.63
CA GLU A 140 -1.86 -10.95 17.84
C GLU A 140 -2.81 -10.39 16.78
N GLN A 141 -2.71 -9.10 16.45
CA GLN A 141 -3.53 -8.49 15.40
C GLN A 141 -2.82 -8.54 14.04
N VAL A 142 -3.55 -9.06 13.05
CA VAL A 142 -3.19 -9.07 11.63
C VAL A 142 -4.11 -8.13 10.89
N TRP A 143 -3.55 -7.11 10.22
CA TRP A 143 -4.29 -6.21 9.37
C TRP A 143 -3.87 -6.41 7.91
N LEU A 144 -4.80 -6.23 6.98
CA LEU A 144 -4.51 -6.33 5.54
C LEU A 144 -3.35 -5.42 5.12
N ASP A 145 -3.31 -4.23 5.71
CA ASP A 145 -2.25 -3.23 5.52
C ASP A 145 -0.86 -3.82 5.75
N GLY A 146 -0.72 -4.64 6.81
CA GLY A 146 0.55 -5.25 7.19
C GLY A 146 1.13 -6.18 6.12
N LEU A 147 0.28 -6.79 5.31
CA LEU A 147 0.74 -7.66 4.20
C LEU A 147 1.42 -6.82 3.10
N TYR A 148 0.93 -5.64 2.80
CA TYR A 148 1.61 -4.71 1.91
C TYR A 148 2.89 -4.15 2.53
N MET A 149 2.80 -3.71 3.79
CA MET A 149 3.90 -3.03 4.47
C MET A 149 5.14 -3.92 4.61
N ALA A 150 4.94 -5.18 5.00
CA ALA A 150 6.05 -6.11 5.30
C ALA A 150 6.40 -7.05 4.15
N GLN A 151 5.39 -7.69 3.51
CA GLN A 151 5.67 -8.86 2.68
C GLN A 151 6.41 -8.52 1.38
N VAL A 152 6.18 -7.33 0.82
CA VAL A 152 6.90 -6.91 -0.39
C VAL A 152 8.39 -6.65 -0.10
N PHE A 153 8.70 -5.99 1.02
CA PHE A 153 10.08 -5.81 1.48
C PHE A 153 10.73 -7.17 1.77
N TYR A 154 10.04 -8.04 2.50
CA TYR A 154 10.51 -9.38 2.85
C TYR A 154 10.80 -10.21 1.60
N THR A 155 9.89 -10.19 0.63
CA THR A 155 10.07 -10.90 -0.65
C THR A 155 11.29 -10.41 -1.41
N ARG A 156 11.51 -9.10 -1.47
CA ARG A 156 12.69 -8.53 -2.14
C ARG A 156 13.98 -8.96 -1.44
N TYR A 157 14.02 -8.91 -0.13
CA TYR A 157 15.20 -9.37 0.61
C TYR A 157 15.51 -10.84 0.34
N GLU A 158 14.49 -11.69 0.38
CA GLU A 158 14.64 -13.11 0.08
C GLU A 158 15.13 -13.36 -1.34
N ALA A 159 14.59 -12.64 -2.32
CA ALA A 159 14.96 -12.78 -3.71
C ALA A 159 16.39 -12.27 -4.01
N GLU A 160 16.77 -11.14 -3.42
CA GLU A 160 18.01 -10.44 -3.76
C GLU A 160 19.20 -10.86 -2.88
N PHE A 161 18.97 -11.22 -1.60
CA PHE A 161 20.06 -11.42 -0.64
C PHE A 161 20.04 -12.74 0.14
N ASN A 162 18.92 -13.45 0.19
CA ASN A 162 18.79 -14.65 1.05
C ASN A 162 18.49 -15.96 0.29
N GLY A 163 18.49 -15.94 -1.04
CA GLY A 163 18.29 -17.13 -1.87
C GLY A 163 16.89 -17.75 -1.75
N GLY A 164 15.90 -16.98 -1.28
CA GLY A 164 14.50 -17.41 -1.21
C GLY A 164 14.14 -18.38 -0.09
N LYS A 165 14.96 -18.48 0.95
CA LYS A 165 14.79 -19.45 2.05
C LYS A 165 13.44 -19.37 2.74
N ASN A 166 12.80 -18.20 2.72
CA ASN A 166 11.57 -17.93 3.44
C ASN A 166 10.35 -17.65 2.54
N PHE A 167 10.39 -18.00 1.25
CA PHE A 167 9.23 -17.84 0.37
C PHE A 167 8.00 -18.63 0.84
N ASP A 168 8.21 -19.79 1.49
CA ASP A 168 7.11 -20.55 2.10
C ASP A 168 6.44 -19.79 3.25
N ASP A 169 7.21 -19.09 4.07
CA ASP A 169 6.68 -18.24 5.14
C ASP A 169 5.85 -17.08 4.58
N ILE A 170 6.35 -16.43 3.55
CA ILE A 170 5.64 -15.34 2.85
C ILE A 170 4.30 -15.86 2.28
N ALA A 171 4.34 -16.95 1.54
CA ALA A 171 3.13 -17.54 0.96
C ALA A 171 2.13 -17.98 2.03
N ARG A 172 2.59 -18.56 3.14
CA ARG A 172 1.75 -18.96 4.26
C ARG A 172 1.04 -17.76 4.91
N GLN A 173 1.71 -16.63 5.07
CA GLN A 173 1.08 -15.45 5.68
C GLN A 173 -0.07 -14.90 4.82
N PHE A 174 0.06 -14.87 3.50
CA PHE A 174 -1.05 -14.53 2.59
C PHE A 174 -2.17 -15.58 2.62
N GLN A 175 -1.80 -16.88 2.65
CA GLN A 175 -2.79 -17.98 2.73
C GLN A 175 -3.59 -17.91 4.02
N ASN A 176 -2.94 -17.67 5.15
CA ASN A 176 -3.63 -17.52 6.44
C ASN A 176 -4.62 -16.36 6.44
N VAL A 177 -4.29 -15.25 5.78
CA VAL A 177 -5.23 -14.12 5.60
C VAL A 177 -6.41 -14.53 4.73
N TYR A 178 -6.16 -15.24 3.62
CA TYR A 178 -7.22 -15.77 2.77
C TYR A 178 -8.15 -16.73 3.55
N ASP A 179 -7.59 -17.62 4.33
CA ASP A 179 -8.38 -18.64 5.06
C ASP A 179 -9.20 -18.05 6.22
N ASN A 180 -8.71 -16.97 6.86
CA ASN A 180 -9.31 -16.44 8.10
C ASN A 180 -10.04 -15.10 7.92
N MET A 181 -9.66 -14.27 6.95
CA MET A 181 -10.19 -12.90 6.80
C MET A 181 -11.09 -12.72 5.56
N TYR A 182 -11.15 -13.73 4.68
CA TYR A 182 -11.95 -13.66 3.45
C TYR A 182 -13.39 -14.08 3.71
N ASP A 183 -14.34 -13.21 3.33
CA ASP A 183 -15.77 -13.53 3.30
C ASP A 183 -16.11 -14.15 1.93
N LYS A 184 -16.39 -15.42 1.90
CA LYS A 184 -16.66 -16.19 0.68
C LYS A 184 -17.96 -15.75 -0.03
N GLN A 185 -18.93 -15.21 0.69
CA GLN A 185 -20.21 -14.76 0.11
C GLN A 185 -20.04 -13.38 -0.52
N LYS A 186 -19.33 -12.49 0.16
CA LYS A 186 -19.03 -11.13 -0.32
C LYS A 186 -17.82 -11.10 -1.26
N ARG A 187 -16.97 -12.11 -1.24
CA ARG A 187 -15.67 -12.15 -1.93
C ARG A 187 -14.80 -10.92 -1.62
N LEU A 188 -14.79 -10.53 -0.36
CA LEU A 188 -14.06 -9.39 0.21
C LEU A 188 -13.31 -9.81 1.47
N TYR A 189 -12.34 -9.00 1.87
CA TYR A 189 -11.55 -9.21 3.08
C TYR A 189 -11.92 -8.21 4.15
N TYR A 190 -12.08 -8.68 5.39
CA TYR A 190 -12.18 -7.81 6.56
C TYR A 190 -10.85 -7.09 6.81
N HIS A 191 -10.91 -5.84 7.29
CA HIS A 191 -9.72 -4.99 7.48
C HIS A 191 -8.70 -5.62 8.44
N GLY A 192 -9.16 -6.16 9.57
CA GLY A 192 -8.31 -6.75 10.60
C GLY A 192 -8.87 -8.00 11.22
N TRP A 193 -7.93 -8.81 11.72
CA TRP A 193 -8.18 -10.03 12.46
C TRP A 193 -7.36 -10.03 13.74
N ASP A 194 -8.02 -10.16 14.88
CA ASP A 194 -7.42 -10.41 16.17
C ASP A 194 -7.45 -11.91 16.45
N TYR A 195 -6.29 -12.56 16.35
CA TYR A 195 -6.17 -13.99 16.62
C TYR A 195 -6.62 -14.33 18.06
N SER A 196 -6.34 -13.45 19.03
CA SER A 196 -6.73 -13.62 20.43
C SER A 196 -8.24 -13.45 20.67
N LYS A 197 -8.95 -12.80 19.74
CA LYS A 197 -10.39 -12.46 19.83
C LYS A 197 -10.75 -11.56 21.01
N LYS A 198 -9.83 -10.74 21.50
CA LYS A 198 -10.02 -9.87 22.67
C LYS A 198 -10.22 -8.41 22.32
N ALA A 199 -9.88 -8.00 21.10
CA ALA A 199 -10.02 -6.62 20.69
C ALA A 199 -11.51 -6.20 20.68
N PHE A 200 -11.81 -5.02 21.20
CA PHE A 200 -13.20 -4.51 21.29
C PHE A 200 -13.91 -4.36 19.94
N TRP A 201 -13.16 -4.25 18.87
CA TRP A 201 -13.67 -4.06 17.53
C TRP A 201 -13.98 -5.38 16.78
N CYS A 202 -13.53 -6.53 17.29
CA CYS A 202 -13.71 -7.80 16.60
C CYS A 202 -14.98 -8.55 17.04
N ASN A 203 -15.46 -9.43 16.17
CA ASN A 203 -16.54 -10.39 16.46
C ASN A 203 -15.97 -11.70 17.09
N GLU A 204 -16.82 -12.69 17.29
CA GLU A 204 -16.45 -13.99 17.85
C GLU A 204 -15.44 -14.81 17.02
N LYS A 205 -15.28 -14.44 15.75
CA LYS A 205 -14.23 -15.00 14.86
C LYS A 205 -12.93 -14.19 14.89
N GLY A 206 -12.91 -13.09 15.61
CA GLY A 206 -11.77 -12.16 15.66
C GLY A 206 -11.76 -11.13 14.52
N LEU A 207 -12.79 -11.05 13.68
CA LEU A 207 -12.83 -10.23 12.49
C LEU A 207 -13.40 -8.83 12.78
N SER A 208 -12.87 -7.80 12.12
CA SER A 208 -13.42 -6.44 12.14
C SER A 208 -14.80 -6.38 11.45
N LYS A 209 -15.51 -5.25 11.59
CA LYS A 209 -16.93 -5.16 11.22
C LYS A 209 -17.20 -4.93 9.74
N SER A 210 -16.31 -4.25 9.03
CA SER A 210 -16.59 -3.77 7.66
C SER A 210 -15.39 -3.99 6.73
N PHE A 211 -15.67 -3.91 5.42
CA PHE A 211 -14.67 -4.02 4.35
C PHE A 211 -14.18 -2.62 3.96
N TRP A 212 -13.10 -2.15 4.59
CA TRP A 212 -12.53 -0.85 4.29
C TRP A 212 -11.69 -0.90 3.01
N LEU A 213 -12.02 -0.04 2.07
CA LEU A 213 -11.46 -0.09 0.72
C LEU A 213 -9.94 -0.02 0.69
N ARG A 214 -9.33 0.92 1.44
CA ARG A 214 -7.86 1.09 1.38
C ARG A 214 -7.12 -0.12 1.95
N SER A 215 -7.62 -0.78 2.98
CA SER A 215 -7.00 -2.00 3.49
C SER A 215 -7.07 -3.13 2.47
N VAL A 216 -8.20 -3.29 1.80
CA VAL A 216 -8.35 -4.24 0.68
C VAL A 216 -7.41 -3.89 -0.47
N GLY A 217 -7.30 -2.61 -0.80
CA GLY A 217 -6.34 -2.10 -1.79
C GLY A 217 -4.90 -2.44 -1.43
N TRP A 218 -4.47 -2.19 -0.19
CA TRP A 218 -3.12 -2.55 0.28
C TRP A 218 -2.84 -4.04 0.10
N TYR A 219 -3.77 -4.90 0.54
CA TYR A 219 -3.62 -6.35 0.39
C TYR A 219 -3.47 -6.76 -1.07
N THR A 220 -4.29 -6.18 -1.94
CA THR A 220 -4.30 -6.49 -3.37
C THR A 220 -2.98 -6.07 -4.05
N VAL A 221 -2.45 -4.89 -3.71
CA VAL A 221 -1.13 -4.44 -4.18
C VAL A 221 -0.02 -5.30 -3.58
N GLY A 222 -0.11 -5.62 -2.29
CA GLY A 222 0.83 -6.52 -1.62
C GLY A 222 0.96 -7.87 -2.34
N LEU A 223 -0.16 -8.46 -2.77
CA LEU A 223 -0.18 -9.69 -3.55
C LEU A 223 0.53 -9.54 -4.89
N VAL A 224 0.11 -8.58 -5.73
CA VAL A 224 0.65 -8.44 -7.08
C VAL A 224 2.12 -8.02 -7.10
N ASP A 225 2.56 -7.20 -6.14
CA ASP A 225 3.95 -6.80 -6.00
C ASP A 225 4.81 -7.98 -5.54
N THR A 226 4.35 -8.74 -4.54
CA THR A 226 5.01 -9.97 -4.08
C THR A 226 5.16 -10.98 -5.20
N ILE A 227 4.09 -11.25 -5.97
CA ILE A 227 4.12 -12.11 -7.15
C ILE A 227 5.16 -11.61 -8.16
N GLY A 228 5.22 -10.31 -8.39
CA GLY A 228 6.15 -9.68 -9.34
C GLY A 228 7.62 -9.80 -8.93
N TYR A 229 7.92 -9.83 -7.65
CA TYR A 229 9.31 -9.99 -7.14
C TYR A 229 9.71 -11.44 -6.91
N MET A 230 8.78 -12.38 -6.83
CA MET A 230 9.11 -13.80 -6.70
C MET A 230 9.77 -14.32 -7.98
N PRO A 231 10.97 -14.92 -7.90
CA PRO A 231 11.64 -15.53 -9.03
C PRO A 231 10.93 -16.81 -9.49
N ASP A 232 11.25 -17.30 -10.68
CA ASP A 232 10.68 -18.53 -11.23
C ASP A 232 11.05 -19.79 -10.43
N SER A 233 12.13 -19.74 -9.62
CA SER A 233 12.49 -20.80 -8.67
C SER A 233 11.46 -20.98 -7.54
N ALA A 234 10.65 -19.95 -7.22
CA ALA A 234 9.57 -20.00 -6.22
C ALA A 234 8.20 -20.37 -6.85
N LYS A 235 8.18 -21.26 -7.85
CA LYS A 235 6.99 -21.55 -8.67
C LYS A 235 5.78 -21.98 -7.86
N GLU A 236 5.95 -22.82 -6.86
CA GLU A 236 4.83 -23.32 -6.03
C GLU A 236 4.22 -22.22 -5.16
N GLN A 237 5.07 -21.43 -4.51
CA GLN A 237 4.67 -20.31 -3.66
C GLN A 237 3.98 -19.23 -4.51
N LYS A 238 4.58 -18.90 -5.65
CA LYS A 238 4.01 -17.97 -6.62
C LYS A 238 2.62 -18.41 -7.12
N ALA A 239 2.46 -19.70 -7.43
CA ALA A 239 1.18 -20.26 -7.88
C ALA A 239 0.06 -20.11 -6.83
N LYS A 240 0.38 -20.32 -5.53
CA LYS A 240 -0.56 -20.09 -4.42
C LYS A 240 -1.01 -18.62 -4.37
N LEU A 241 -0.08 -17.68 -4.44
CA LEU A 241 -0.39 -16.25 -4.42
C LEU A 241 -1.19 -15.83 -5.66
N VAL A 242 -0.88 -16.37 -6.83
CA VAL A 242 -1.64 -16.11 -8.07
C VAL A 242 -3.08 -16.58 -7.95
N ALA A 243 -3.32 -17.74 -7.33
CA ALA A 243 -4.70 -18.22 -7.12
C ALA A 243 -5.49 -17.29 -6.20
N ILE A 244 -4.91 -16.85 -5.09
CA ILE A 244 -5.50 -15.87 -4.17
C ILE A 244 -5.75 -14.53 -4.90
N PHE A 245 -4.79 -14.04 -5.66
CA PHE A 245 -4.89 -12.78 -6.38
C PHE A 245 -6.02 -12.81 -7.43
N LYS A 246 -6.16 -13.90 -8.18
CA LYS A 246 -7.25 -14.08 -9.16
C LYS A 246 -8.62 -13.97 -8.48
N ASP A 247 -8.84 -14.72 -7.41
CA ASP A 247 -10.10 -14.70 -6.67
C ASP A 247 -10.39 -13.30 -6.09
N THR A 248 -9.35 -12.62 -5.58
CA THR A 248 -9.45 -11.23 -5.07
C THR A 248 -9.90 -10.27 -6.17
N ILE A 249 -9.26 -10.29 -7.34
CA ILE A 249 -9.58 -9.38 -8.46
C ILE A 249 -10.99 -9.64 -9.00
N GLU A 250 -11.37 -10.90 -9.17
CA GLU A 250 -12.72 -11.28 -9.61
C GLU A 250 -13.79 -10.88 -8.60
N GLY A 251 -13.48 -10.98 -7.30
CA GLY A 251 -14.36 -10.51 -6.24
C GLY A 251 -14.56 -9.00 -6.28
N LEU A 252 -13.46 -8.24 -6.40
CA LEU A 252 -13.49 -6.79 -6.43
C LEU A 252 -14.22 -6.21 -7.64
N GLU A 253 -14.12 -6.84 -8.81
CA GLU A 253 -14.81 -6.37 -10.03
C GLU A 253 -16.30 -6.14 -9.82
N GLN A 254 -16.93 -6.93 -8.95
CA GLN A 254 -18.39 -6.86 -8.67
C GLN A 254 -18.78 -5.56 -7.95
N TYR A 255 -17.82 -4.86 -7.33
CA TYR A 255 -18.03 -3.66 -6.52
C TYR A 255 -17.63 -2.36 -7.20
N ILE A 256 -17.24 -2.43 -8.48
CA ILE A 256 -16.98 -1.22 -9.27
C ILE A 256 -18.30 -0.48 -9.48
N ASP A 257 -18.38 0.78 -9.05
CA ASP A 257 -19.51 1.64 -9.33
C ASP A 257 -19.74 1.74 -10.85
N LYS A 258 -20.97 1.49 -11.31
CA LYS A 258 -21.28 1.35 -12.73
C LYS A 258 -21.12 2.65 -13.50
N ASP A 259 -21.41 3.79 -12.87
CA ASP A 259 -21.41 5.11 -13.50
C ASP A 259 -20.06 5.81 -13.38
N LYS A 260 -19.48 5.78 -12.18
CA LYS A 260 -18.24 6.51 -11.86
C LYS A 260 -16.99 5.68 -12.04
N LYS A 261 -17.13 4.34 -12.15
CA LYS A 261 -16.01 3.41 -12.32
C LYS A 261 -14.98 3.45 -11.19
N MET A 262 -15.40 3.72 -9.98
CA MET A 262 -14.57 3.74 -8.77
C MET A 262 -15.15 2.81 -7.72
N PHE A 263 -14.48 2.69 -6.59
CA PHE A 263 -14.91 1.91 -5.44
C PHE A 263 -15.33 2.81 -4.28
N TRP A 264 -16.25 2.33 -3.47
CA TRP A 264 -16.75 3.01 -2.28
C TRP A 264 -15.85 2.81 -1.07
N GLN A 265 -15.77 3.79 -0.17
CA GLN A 265 -14.95 3.77 1.06
C GLN A 265 -15.21 2.51 1.91
N VAL A 266 -16.48 2.12 2.09
CA VAL A 266 -16.89 0.82 2.60
C VAL A 266 -17.47 0.03 1.43
N VAL A 267 -16.73 -0.97 0.98
CA VAL A 267 -16.81 -1.54 -0.37
C VAL A 267 -18.21 -2.08 -0.71
N ASP A 268 -18.84 -2.81 0.20
CA ASP A 268 -20.12 -3.49 -0.03
C ASP A 268 -21.37 -2.66 0.36
N GLN A 269 -21.18 -1.37 0.68
CA GLN A 269 -22.23 -0.49 1.18
C GLN A 269 -22.37 0.80 0.36
N GLY A 270 -22.21 0.71 -0.96
CA GLY A 270 -22.18 1.86 -1.88
C GLY A 270 -23.40 2.79 -1.76
N GLU A 271 -24.60 2.23 -1.63
CA GLU A 271 -25.84 3.02 -1.55
C GLU A 271 -26.11 3.60 -0.15
N ARG A 272 -25.34 3.21 0.85
CA ARG A 272 -25.56 3.68 2.23
C ARG A 272 -25.21 5.17 2.36
N ARG A 273 -26.13 5.95 2.92
CA ARG A 273 -25.96 7.41 3.10
C ARG A 273 -24.66 7.72 3.86
N GLY A 274 -23.86 8.63 3.30
CA GLY A 274 -22.60 9.08 3.85
C GLY A 274 -21.37 8.33 3.30
N ASN A 275 -21.56 7.20 2.60
CA ASN A 275 -20.48 6.55 1.88
C ASN A 275 -20.05 7.42 0.68
N TYR A 276 -18.79 7.30 0.28
CA TYR A 276 -18.24 8.07 -0.84
C TYR A 276 -17.27 7.23 -1.66
N LEU A 277 -17.08 7.60 -2.92
CA LEU A 277 -16.08 6.99 -3.81
C LEU A 277 -14.69 7.43 -3.34
N GLU A 278 -13.82 6.48 -3.08
CA GLU A 278 -12.54 6.75 -2.41
C GLU A 278 -11.36 6.52 -3.36
N THR A 279 -10.48 7.50 -3.44
CA THR A 279 -9.38 7.54 -4.42
C THR A 279 -8.28 6.54 -4.14
N SER A 280 -7.81 6.41 -2.89
CA SER A 280 -6.60 5.63 -2.59
C SER A 280 -6.77 4.15 -2.90
N GLY A 281 -7.83 3.54 -2.38
CA GLY A 281 -8.09 2.13 -2.65
C GLY A 281 -8.51 1.87 -4.09
N SER A 282 -9.25 2.79 -4.73
CA SER A 282 -9.56 2.69 -6.16
C SER A 282 -8.28 2.69 -7.02
N ALA A 283 -7.32 3.56 -6.72
CA ALA A 283 -6.04 3.62 -7.43
C ALA A 283 -5.20 2.36 -7.21
N MET A 284 -5.16 1.82 -5.98
CA MET A 284 -4.49 0.56 -5.66
C MET A 284 -5.04 -0.60 -6.47
N ILE A 285 -6.36 -0.72 -6.52
CA ILE A 285 -7.02 -1.82 -7.24
C ILE A 285 -6.82 -1.64 -8.76
N ALA A 286 -6.92 -0.42 -9.29
CA ALA A 286 -6.63 -0.13 -10.70
C ALA A 286 -5.20 -0.55 -11.08
N TYR A 287 -4.22 -0.15 -10.28
CA TYR A 287 -2.83 -0.58 -10.44
C TYR A 287 -2.69 -2.10 -10.43
N ALA A 288 -3.29 -2.76 -9.45
CA ALA A 288 -3.17 -4.21 -9.29
C ALA A 288 -3.81 -4.96 -10.48
N MET A 289 -4.95 -4.50 -10.99
CA MET A 289 -5.61 -5.07 -12.16
C MET A 289 -4.72 -4.95 -13.41
N MET A 290 -4.18 -3.76 -13.68
CA MET A 290 -3.34 -3.52 -14.86
C MET A 290 -2.01 -4.28 -14.76
N LYS A 291 -1.33 -4.21 -13.61
CA LYS A 291 -0.07 -4.95 -13.38
C LYS A 291 -0.29 -6.45 -13.44
N GLY A 292 -1.34 -6.96 -12.85
CA GLY A 292 -1.69 -8.39 -12.90
C GLY A 292 -1.93 -8.89 -14.31
N ALA A 293 -2.61 -8.09 -15.14
CA ALA A 293 -2.80 -8.39 -16.56
C ALA A 293 -1.48 -8.37 -17.34
N ARG A 294 -0.61 -7.38 -17.08
CA ARG A 294 0.73 -7.27 -17.69
C ARG A 294 1.63 -8.44 -17.31
N LEU A 295 1.59 -8.88 -16.06
CA LEU A 295 2.32 -10.05 -15.58
C LEU A 295 1.73 -11.39 -16.06
N GLY A 296 0.56 -11.38 -16.72
CA GLY A 296 -0.12 -12.59 -17.18
C GLY A 296 -0.71 -13.44 -16.05
N VAL A 297 -0.89 -12.87 -14.86
CA VAL A 297 -1.42 -13.58 -13.68
C VAL A 297 -2.94 -13.43 -13.49
N VAL A 298 -3.57 -12.55 -14.25
CA VAL A 298 -5.03 -12.47 -14.45
C VAL A 298 -5.35 -12.30 -15.93
N ASP A 299 -6.63 -12.39 -16.29
CA ASP A 299 -7.07 -12.18 -17.67
C ASP A 299 -6.68 -10.78 -18.17
N LYS A 300 -6.23 -10.70 -19.44
CA LYS A 300 -5.81 -9.44 -20.08
C LYS A 300 -6.87 -8.35 -20.08
N ARG A 301 -8.17 -8.72 -20.01
CA ARG A 301 -9.28 -7.74 -19.93
C ARG A 301 -9.17 -6.82 -18.73
N TYR A 302 -8.51 -7.27 -17.65
CA TYR A 302 -8.32 -6.46 -16.44
C TYR A 302 -7.40 -5.25 -16.66
N ALA A 303 -6.60 -5.23 -17.70
CA ALA A 303 -5.89 -4.03 -18.11
C ALA A 303 -6.89 -2.91 -18.46
N LYS A 304 -7.92 -3.23 -19.23
CA LYS A 304 -8.97 -2.27 -19.59
C LYS A 304 -9.86 -1.88 -18.42
N VAL A 305 -10.22 -2.83 -17.56
CA VAL A 305 -11.02 -2.55 -16.34
C VAL A 305 -10.23 -1.61 -15.41
N GLY A 306 -8.94 -1.86 -15.18
CA GLY A 306 -8.08 -0.99 -14.37
C GLY A 306 -7.94 0.41 -14.98
N GLU A 307 -7.80 0.52 -16.30
CA GLU A 307 -7.81 1.81 -17.01
C GLU A 307 -9.12 2.57 -16.79
N GLU A 308 -10.27 1.90 -16.86
CA GLU A 308 -11.58 2.52 -16.61
C GLU A 308 -11.70 3.06 -15.19
N VAL A 309 -11.20 2.31 -14.19
CA VAL A 309 -11.16 2.76 -12.79
C VAL A 309 -10.24 3.97 -12.63
N PHE A 310 -9.05 3.94 -13.21
CA PHE A 310 -8.12 5.08 -13.21
C PHE A 310 -8.75 6.33 -13.83
N ASN A 311 -9.42 6.17 -14.97
CA ASN A 311 -10.12 7.26 -15.63
C ASN A 311 -11.30 7.78 -14.81
N GLY A 312 -11.97 6.93 -14.04
CA GLY A 312 -12.99 7.31 -13.07
C GLY A 312 -12.44 8.25 -12.01
N ILE A 313 -11.28 7.91 -11.42
CA ILE A 313 -10.58 8.75 -10.45
C ILE A 313 -10.24 10.11 -11.05
N CYS A 314 -9.64 10.13 -12.25
CA CYS A 314 -9.27 11.38 -12.91
C CYS A 314 -10.49 12.29 -13.15
N LYS A 315 -11.60 11.73 -13.61
CA LYS A 315 -12.84 12.50 -13.87
C LYS A 315 -13.47 13.04 -12.59
N GLN A 316 -13.41 12.30 -11.50
CA GLN A 316 -14.11 12.63 -10.27
C GLN A 316 -13.27 13.54 -9.36
N TYR A 317 -11.95 13.35 -9.31
CA TYR A 317 -11.12 13.90 -8.26
C TYR A 317 -9.81 14.57 -8.68
N LEU A 318 -9.41 14.49 -9.96
CA LEU A 318 -8.28 15.27 -10.46
C LEU A 318 -8.80 16.61 -10.94
N THR A 319 -8.69 17.62 -10.09
CA THR A 319 -9.26 18.97 -10.30
C THR A 319 -8.17 20.02 -10.35
N GLU A 320 -8.44 21.14 -11.03
CA GLU A 320 -7.57 22.30 -11.03
C GLU A 320 -8.20 23.42 -10.19
N SER A 321 -7.42 23.97 -9.27
CA SER A 321 -7.76 25.10 -8.42
C SER A 321 -6.56 26.04 -8.32
N ASP A 322 -6.77 27.32 -8.54
CA ASP A 322 -5.71 28.36 -8.50
C ASP A 322 -4.48 28.02 -9.38
N GLY A 323 -4.74 27.45 -10.57
CA GLY A 323 -3.70 27.04 -11.50
C GLY A 323 -2.88 25.80 -11.05
N LYS A 324 -3.34 25.09 -10.01
CA LYS A 324 -2.69 23.91 -9.48
C LYS A 324 -3.62 22.70 -9.56
N LEU A 325 -3.09 21.59 -10.06
CA LEU A 325 -3.79 20.31 -10.04
C LEU A 325 -3.77 19.71 -8.63
N ASN A 326 -4.91 19.18 -8.21
CA ASN A 326 -5.08 18.49 -6.93
C ASN A 326 -5.80 17.15 -7.15
N LEU A 327 -5.40 16.16 -6.39
CA LEU A 327 -6.05 14.84 -6.35
C LEU A 327 -6.83 14.71 -5.04
N GLY A 328 -8.15 14.79 -5.13
CA GLY A 328 -9.07 14.71 -4.00
C GLY A 328 -9.59 13.31 -3.71
N GLY A 329 -10.60 13.24 -2.84
CA GLY A 329 -11.32 12.00 -2.52
C GLY A 329 -10.51 10.96 -1.74
N ILE A 330 -9.46 11.39 -1.03
CA ILE A 330 -8.55 10.51 -0.28
C ILE A 330 -8.97 10.50 1.19
N CYS A 331 -9.27 9.32 1.76
CA CYS A 331 -9.42 9.14 3.20
C CYS A 331 -8.09 9.47 3.89
N LEU A 332 -8.09 10.43 4.83
CA LEU A 332 -6.86 10.83 5.49
C LEU A 332 -6.19 9.66 6.21
N MET A 333 -6.90 8.99 7.09
CA MET A 333 -6.38 7.90 7.89
C MET A 333 -7.55 7.04 8.39
N ALA A 334 -7.36 5.74 8.41
CA ALA A 334 -8.20 4.85 9.20
C ALA A 334 -7.36 3.69 9.72
N GLY A 335 -7.90 2.98 10.70
CA GLY A 335 -7.25 1.83 11.33
C GLY A 335 -8.13 1.27 12.43
N LEU A 336 -7.70 0.20 13.05
CA LEU A 336 -8.39 -0.40 14.20
C LEU A 336 -7.71 0.08 15.49
N GLY A 337 -8.50 0.51 16.45
CA GLY A 337 -7.95 1.19 17.60
C GLY A 337 -7.39 0.28 18.68
N PRO A 338 -6.48 0.81 19.50
CA PRO A 338 -6.26 0.27 20.84
C PRO A 338 -7.44 0.62 21.74
N GLU A 339 -7.53 0.00 22.91
CA GLU A 339 -8.55 0.28 23.93
C GLU A 339 -8.65 1.77 24.30
N THR A 340 -7.55 2.49 24.22
CA THR A 340 -7.47 3.94 24.49
C THR A 340 -8.10 4.81 23.39
N ASN A 341 -8.45 4.22 22.23
CA ASN A 341 -9.11 4.92 21.13
C ASN A 341 -10.23 4.06 20.52
N ARG A 342 -11.30 3.87 21.27
CA ARG A 342 -12.45 3.04 20.88
C ARG A 342 -13.30 3.62 19.74
N LYS A 343 -13.07 4.88 19.32
CA LYS A 343 -13.67 5.44 18.11
C LYS A 343 -13.31 4.62 16.86
N ARG A 344 -12.08 4.07 16.84
CA ARG A 344 -11.56 3.28 15.72
C ARG A 344 -12.03 1.82 15.79
N ASP A 345 -13.34 1.62 15.70
CA ASP A 345 -14.01 0.34 15.95
C ASP A 345 -14.30 -0.50 14.70
N GLY A 346 -13.84 -0.05 13.53
CA GLY A 346 -14.03 -0.75 12.27
C GLY A 346 -15.47 -0.76 11.73
N SER A 347 -16.36 0.08 12.28
CA SER A 347 -17.73 0.23 11.80
C SER A 347 -17.81 1.09 10.54
N PHE A 348 -18.93 1.02 9.85
CA PHE A 348 -19.25 1.90 8.74
C PHE A 348 -19.16 3.36 9.17
N GLU A 349 -19.82 3.71 10.27
CA GLU A 349 -19.88 5.06 10.84
C GLU A 349 -18.48 5.61 11.11
N TYR A 350 -17.59 4.79 11.65
CA TYR A 350 -16.20 5.17 11.86
C TYR A 350 -15.49 5.48 10.53
N TYR A 351 -15.55 4.59 9.56
CA TYR A 351 -14.80 4.79 8.30
C TYR A 351 -15.27 6.01 7.51
N ILE A 352 -16.58 6.33 7.53
CA ILE A 352 -17.09 7.52 6.85
C ILE A 352 -16.88 8.81 7.64
N SER A 353 -16.54 8.72 8.92
CA SER A 353 -16.28 9.89 9.80
C SER A 353 -14.84 10.42 9.67
N GLU A 354 -13.96 9.67 9.02
CA GLU A 354 -12.57 10.10 8.82
C GLU A 354 -12.49 11.22 7.77
N PRO A 355 -11.60 12.20 7.95
CA PRO A 355 -11.50 13.33 7.03
C PRO A 355 -11.13 12.88 5.60
N ILE A 356 -11.76 13.52 4.61
CA ILE A 356 -11.40 13.40 3.20
C ILE A 356 -10.46 14.56 2.87
N VAL A 357 -9.35 14.26 2.21
CA VAL A 357 -8.28 15.22 1.91
C VAL A 357 -7.82 15.13 0.47
N GLU A 358 -6.99 16.10 0.08
CA GLU A 358 -6.32 16.17 -1.21
C GLU A 358 -4.83 15.93 -1.06
N ASN A 359 -4.22 15.37 -2.11
CA ASN A 359 -2.77 15.22 -2.30
C ASN A 359 -2.03 14.40 -1.21
N ASP A 360 -2.75 13.63 -0.39
CA ASP A 360 -2.09 12.75 0.58
C ASP A 360 -1.43 11.55 -0.13
N ALA A 361 -0.21 11.25 0.26
CA ALA A 361 0.60 10.22 -0.39
C ALA A 361 -0.02 8.81 -0.36
N LYS A 362 -0.90 8.52 0.59
CA LYS A 362 -1.63 7.25 0.65
C LYS A 362 -2.58 7.05 -0.54
N GLY A 363 -2.99 8.14 -1.20
CA GLY A 363 -3.75 8.10 -2.44
C GLY A 363 -2.90 8.47 -3.66
N THR A 364 -2.05 9.51 -3.53
CA THR A 364 -1.21 10.01 -4.62
C THR A 364 -0.18 8.97 -5.08
N GLY A 365 0.49 8.27 -4.15
CA GLY A 365 1.44 7.21 -4.50
C GLY A 365 0.81 6.11 -5.37
N PRO A 366 -0.26 5.44 -4.91
CA PRO A 366 -0.98 4.45 -5.71
C PRO A 366 -1.53 5.00 -7.03
N PHE A 367 -2.01 6.27 -7.06
CA PHE A 367 -2.44 6.92 -8.29
C PHE A 367 -1.30 7.04 -9.31
N VAL A 368 -0.11 7.43 -8.86
CA VAL A 368 1.09 7.48 -9.69
C VAL A 368 1.51 6.08 -10.16
N MET A 369 1.45 5.07 -9.30
CA MET A 369 1.72 3.68 -9.69
C MET A 369 0.74 3.20 -10.77
N ALA A 370 -0.56 3.48 -10.62
CA ALA A 370 -1.56 3.15 -11.64
C ALA A 370 -1.30 3.92 -12.95
N TYR A 371 -0.91 5.17 -12.87
CA TYR A 371 -0.51 5.97 -14.04
C TYR A 371 0.67 5.36 -14.79
N THR A 372 1.65 4.80 -14.10
CA THR A 372 2.76 4.11 -14.78
C THR A 372 2.32 2.85 -15.53
N GLU A 373 1.32 2.12 -15.04
CA GLU A 373 0.74 1.00 -15.80
C GLU A 373 -0.05 1.49 -17.03
N ILE A 374 -0.78 2.61 -16.93
CA ILE A 374 -1.45 3.24 -18.09
C ILE A 374 -0.46 3.53 -19.22
N LYS A 375 0.72 4.02 -18.90
CA LYS A 375 1.75 4.32 -19.91
C LYS A 375 2.33 3.07 -20.61
N GLN A 376 2.03 1.88 -20.12
CA GLN A 376 2.48 0.59 -20.67
C GLN A 376 1.39 -0.12 -21.49
N LEU A 377 0.15 0.38 -21.46
CA LEU A 377 -0.95 -0.13 -22.30
C LEU A 377 -0.86 0.39 -23.72
#